data_b52ed5aa16a6a8f4b8ceaaad57f4f04b
#
_entry.id   b52ed5aa16a6a8f4b8ceaaad57f4f04b
#
_cell.length_a   1.000
_cell.length_b   1.000
_cell.length_c   1.000
_cell.angle_alpha   90.00
_cell.angle_beta   90.00
_cell.angle_gamma   90.00
#
_symmetry.space_group_name_H-M   'P 1'
#
loop_
_entity.id
_entity.type
_entity.pdbx_description
1 polymer ?
#
loop_
_entity_poly.entity_id
_entity_poly.type
_entity_poly.pdbx_seq_one_letter_code
_entity_poly.pdbx_strand_id
1 'polypeptide(L)'
;MRPGKKLLAVCVLCSLASGCATLDVPREPSQVLPATGSVFGRSIHAQAAPYQGRSGFRLLSNSTEAFTARAELIRNAQTSLDLQYYIVHDGVSTRMLVEELLKAADRGVRVRILLDDTTSDGLDTIIATLAAHPQIQIRLFNPLHLGRSTGVTRAAGRLFNLSLQHRRMHNKLFLADNSVAIVGGRNLGDEYFDAEPNLNFTDIDMLSVGPVAEQLGHSFDQYWNSALSKPIDEFLSSKPSIKDLQNTRTRLEESLDETRKQNHALYQQLMTFKTAPRMDIWRKELIWAWNQALWDAPSKVLAKDEPDPQLLLTTQLASELRGVSKELIMISAYFVPGQPGLVYLTGRADAGVSVSLLTNSLEATDVPAVHGGYAPYRKALLEHGVKLYELRRQPGDNYGSGPHLFYSKSFRGSDSSLHSKAMIFDRQKAFIGSFNFDPRSVLWNTEVGVLVDSPELAGHVRELALQGMAPALSYQAKLQDGKIVWVTEDNGQMHTLTQEPGSWWRRFNAWFSTTVGLERML
;
A
#
# COMPACT_ATOMS: atom_id res chain seq x y z
N MET A 1 3.04 -58.10 -9.53
CA MET A 1 3.41 -56.77 -8.99
C MET A 1 4.04 -56.99 -7.59
N ARG A 2 5.30 -56.59 -7.39
CA ARG A 2 6.06 -56.89 -6.18
C ARG A 2 5.57 -56.03 -5.00
N PRO A 3 5.30 -56.62 -3.82
CA PRO A 3 4.73 -55.92 -2.67
C PRO A 3 5.64 -54.80 -2.10
N GLY A 4 6.94 -54.81 -2.35
CA GLY A 4 7.88 -53.81 -1.86
C GLY A 4 7.73 -52.39 -2.41
N LYS A 5 7.18 -52.24 -3.62
CA LYS A 5 6.98 -50.87 -4.21
C LYS A 5 5.78 -50.14 -3.60
N LYS A 6 4.76 -50.83 -3.12
CA LYS A 6 3.60 -50.23 -2.45
C LYS A 6 3.95 -49.80 -1.02
N LEU A 7 4.82 -50.55 -0.32
CA LEU A 7 5.27 -50.19 1.03
C LEU A 7 6.16 -48.94 1.00
N LEU A 8 7.03 -48.82 0.01
CA LEU A 8 7.91 -47.64 -0.15
C LEU A 8 7.11 -46.37 -0.45
N ALA A 9 6.06 -46.48 -1.30
CA ALA A 9 5.19 -45.34 -1.60
C ALA A 9 4.36 -44.87 -0.40
N VAL A 10 3.90 -45.80 0.45
CA VAL A 10 3.17 -45.46 1.68
C VAL A 10 4.11 -44.84 2.72
N CYS A 11 5.34 -45.36 2.87
CA CYS A 11 6.32 -44.76 3.77
C CYS A 11 6.76 -43.35 3.33
N VAL A 12 6.88 -43.08 2.03
CA VAL A 12 7.17 -41.74 1.50
C VAL A 12 5.96 -40.79 1.67
N LEU A 13 4.72 -41.26 1.52
CA LEU A 13 3.54 -40.45 1.83
C LEU A 13 3.41 -40.17 3.34
N CYS A 14 3.70 -41.14 4.21
CA CYS A 14 3.66 -40.92 5.66
C CYS A 14 4.77 -40.00 6.16
N SER A 15 5.97 -40.03 5.57
CA SER A 15 7.05 -39.09 5.90
C SER A 15 6.79 -37.66 5.40
N LEU A 16 5.95 -37.49 4.38
CA LEU A 16 5.49 -36.14 3.94
C LEU A 16 4.37 -35.57 4.83
N ALA A 17 3.64 -36.42 5.56
CA ALA A 17 2.58 -36.00 6.47
C ALA A 17 3.07 -35.64 7.89
N SER A 18 4.27 -36.03 8.27
CA SER A 18 4.85 -35.78 9.62
C SER A 18 5.58 -34.44 9.74
N GLY A 19 5.53 -33.57 8.72
CA GLY A 19 6.31 -32.32 8.65
C GLY A 19 5.62 -31.05 9.12
N CYS A 20 4.45 -31.09 9.74
CA CYS A 20 3.73 -29.91 10.21
C CYS A 20 3.34 -29.97 11.67
N ALA A 21 4.30 -30.16 12.57
CA ALA A 21 4.11 -29.76 13.94
C ALA A 21 4.38 -28.26 14.03
N THR A 22 3.35 -27.43 13.83
CA THR A 22 3.40 -26.02 14.21
C THR A 22 3.57 -25.96 15.73
N LEU A 23 4.64 -25.32 16.19
CA LEU A 23 4.78 -24.99 17.61
C LEU A 23 3.58 -24.12 17.97
N ASP A 24 2.72 -24.61 18.86
CA ASP A 24 1.62 -23.79 19.41
C ASP A 24 2.25 -22.80 20.40
N VAL A 25 2.65 -21.65 19.87
CA VAL A 25 3.24 -20.58 20.67
C VAL A 25 2.09 -19.81 21.31
N PRO A 26 2.06 -19.70 22.67
CA PRO A 26 1.03 -18.91 23.34
C PRO A 26 0.98 -17.50 22.77
N ARG A 27 -0.22 -17.06 22.38
CA ARG A 27 -0.45 -15.72 21.84
C ARG A 27 -0.94 -14.83 22.97
N GLU A 28 -0.05 -14.02 23.50
CA GLU A 28 -0.44 -12.99 24.43
C GLU A 28 -1.08 -11.83 23.67
N PRO A 29 -2.31 -11.44 24.00
CA PRO A 29 -2.89 -10.22 23.48
C PRO A 29 -2.02 -9.03 23.83
N SER A 30 -1.86 -8.12 22.89
CA SER A 30 -1.08 -6.90 23.08
C SER A 30 -1.87 -5.71 22.55
N GLN A 31 -1.81 -4.60 23.24
CA GLN A 31 -2.51 -3.37 22.88
C GLN A 31 -1.53 -2.25 22.61
N VAL A 32 -1.96 -1.24 21.83
CA VAL A 32 -1.24 0.02 21.70
C VAL A 32 -1.03 0.64 23.07
N LEU A 33 0.12 1.29 23.24
CA LEU A 33 0.40 2.03 24.46
C LEU A 33 -0.35 3.36 24.43
N PRO A 34 -0.68 3.95 25.61
CA PRO A 34 -1.36 5.24 25.66
C PRO A 34 -0.53 6.31 24.94
N ALA A 35 -1.17 7.13 24.09
CA ALA A 35 -0.53 8.22 23.38
C ALA A 35 0.21 9.20 24.34
N THR A 36 -0.34 9.41 25.53
CA THR A 36 0.26 10.27 26.57
C THR A 36 1.41 9.61 27.34
N GLY A 37 1.77 8.36 27.03
CA GLY A 37 2.89 7.65 27.67
C GLY A 37 4.28 8.24 27.39
N SER A 38 4.46 8.92 26.26
CA SER A 38 5.72 9.55 25.85
C SER A 38 5.68 11.08 25.95
N VAL A 39 6.85 11.72 26.01
CA VAL A 39 6.94 13.20 25.90
C VAL A 39 6.47 13.66 24.54
N PHE A 40 6.87 12.91 23.48
CA PHE A 40 6.45 13.17 22.12
C PHE A 40 4.93 13.08 21.98
N GLY A 41 4.30 12.00 22.43
CA GLY A 41 2.85 11.83 22.39
C GLY A 41 2.11 12.89 23.21
N ARG A 42 2.58 13.25 24.42
CA ARG A 42 2.00 14.35 25.19
C ARG A 42 2.08 15.69 24.47
N SER A 43 3.18 15.96 23.74
CA SER A 43 3.31 17.20 22.96
C SER A 43 2.31 17.25 21.80
N ILE A 44 2.06 16.12 21.15
CA ILE A 44 1.02 16.00 20.10
C ILE A 44 -0.37 16.18 20.70
N HIS A 45 -0.66 15.52 21.82
CA HIS A 45 -1.94 15.66 22.52
C HIS A 45 -2.22 17.10 22.95
N ALA A 46 -1.22 17.78 23.51
CA ALA A 46 -1.34 19.19 23.87
C ALA A 46 -1.58 20.10 22.64
N GLN A 47 -0.94 19.79 21.51
CA GLN A 47 -1.17 20.52 20.25
C GLN A 47 -2.59 20.28 19.68
N ALA A 48 -3.14 19.07 19.84
CA ALA A 48 -4.48 18.71 19.38
C ALA A 48 -5.60 19.28 20.28
N ALA A 49 -5.31 19.50 21.56
CA ALA A 49 -6.32 19.90 22.55
C ALA A 49 -7.19 21.12 22.16
N PRO A 50 -6.66 22.22 21.58
CA PRO A 50 -7.45 23.36 21.16
C PRO A 50 -8.48 23.05 20.06
N TYR A 51 -8.29 21.96 19.32
CA TYR A 51 -9.10 21.60 18.15
C TYR A 51 -10.27 20.66 18.45
N GLN A 52 -10.54 20.38 19.73
CA GLN A 52 -11.77 19.73 20.21
C GLN A 52 -12.14 18.42 19.45
N GLY A 53 -11.27 17.43 19.47
CA GLY A 53 -11.50 16.11 18.84
C GLY A 53 -11.20 16.04 17.34
N ARG A 54 -10.81 17.15 16.72
CA ARG A 54 -10.25 17.13 15.37
C ARG A 54 -8.84 16.55 15.40
N SER A 55 -8.41 16.03 14.25
CA SER A 55 -7.04 15.56 14.03
C SER A 55 -6.31 16.48 13.06
N GLY A 56 -4.99 16.50 13.14
CA GLY A 56 -4.16 17.28 12.24
C GLY A 56 -3.64 16.40 11.10
N PHE A 57 -3.64 16.94 9.89
CA PHE A 57 -3.29 16.21 8.67
C PHE A 57 -2.28 16.96 7.82
N ARG A 58 -1.38 16.21 7.20
CA ARG A 58 -0.46 16.68 6.16
C ARG A 58 -0.31 15.61 5.08
N LEU A 59 -0.41 16.01 3.81
CA LEU A 59 -0.10 15.13 2.70
C LEU A 59 1.41 14.90 2.57
N LEU A 60 1.79 13.67 2.33
CA LEU A 60 3.13 13.24 1.94
C LEU A 60 3.05 12.83 0.47
N SER A 61 3.07 13.83 -0.39
CA SER A 61 2.78 13.67 -1.82
C SER A 61 3.97 13.22 -2.65
N ASN A 62 5.17 13.18 -2.08
CA ASN A 62 6.37 12.71 -2.76
C ASN A 62 7.15 11.71 -1.92
N SER A 63 8.01 10.96 -2.58
CA SER A 63 8.79 9.87 -1.99
C SER A 63 9.78 10.35 -0.94
N THR A 64 10.36 11.54 -1.12
CA THR A 64 11.28 12.16 -0.17
C THR A 64 10.60 12.44 1.17
N GLU A 65 9.44 13.11 1.15
CA GLU A 65 8.68 13.39 2.37
C GLU A 65 8.20 12.11 3.04
N ALA A 66 7.74 11.14 2.24
CA ALA A 66 7.25 9.86 2.75
C ALA A 66 8.35 9.05 3.46
N PHE A 67 9.58 9.03 2.91
CA PHE A 67 10.72 8.37 3.52
C PHE A 67 11.19 9.13 4.78
N THR A 68 11.35 10.46 4.67
CA THR A 68 11.75 11.33 5.79
C THR A 68 10.80 11.18 6.97
N ALA A 69 9.48 11.18 6.72
CA ALA A 69 8.47 11.04 7.77
C ALA A 69 8.64 9.73 8.55
N ARG A 70 8.80 8.61 7.85
CA ARG A 70 9.00 7.30 8.49
C ARG A 70 10.29 7.28 9.31
N ALA A 71 11.40 7.71 8.72
CA ALA A 71 12.70 7.73 9.40
C ALA A 71 12.67 8.64 10.65
N GLU A 72 12.03 9.80 10.55
CA GLU A 72 11.94 10.75 11.66
C GLU A 72 10.99 10.25 12.75
N LEU A 73 9.88 9.62 12.42
CA LEU A 73 9.00 8.98 13.39
C LEU A 73 9.72 7.87 14.17
N ILE A 74 10.53 7.05 13.50
CA ILE A 74 11.34 6.02 14.17
C ILE A 74 12.32 6.66 15.17
N ARG A 75 12.99 7.74 14.77
CA ARG A 75 13.95 8.42 15.65
C ARG A 75 13.28 9.09 16.84
N ASN A 76 12.08 9.66 16.65
CA ASN A 76 11.36 10.40 17.69
C ASN A 76 10.48 9.51 18.59
N ALA A 77 10.16 8.29 18.17
CA ALA A 77 9.41 7.35 18.98
C ALA A 77 10.12 7.05 20.30
N GLN A 78 9.35 7.08 21.39
CA GLN A 78 9.84 6.89 22.75
C GLN A 78 9.24 5.67 23.44
N THR A 79 8.04 5.24 23.05
CA THR A 79 7.35 4.13 23.71
C THR A 79 7.01 3.00 22.73
N SER A 80 6.51 3.29 21.54
CA SER A 80 6.07 2.25 20.61
C SER A 80 6.14 2.65 19.14
N LEU A 81 6.38 1.63 18.31
CA LEU A 81 6.24 1.65 16.87
C LEU A 81 5.41 0.45 16.46
N ASP A 82 4.30 0.69 15.77
CA ASP A 82 3.42 -0.35 15.26
C ASP A 82 3.31 -0.22 13.73
N LEU A 83 3.79 -1.23 13.00
CA LEU A 83 3.91 -1.24 11.56
C LEU A 83 3.05 -2.36 10.96
N GLN A 84 2.19 -2.01 10.01
CA GLN A 84 1.34 -2.97 9.29
C GLN A 84 1.53 -2.76 7.78
N TYR A 85 2.06 -3.77 7.09
CA TYR A 85 2.39 -3.66 5.68
C TYR A 85 2.04 -4.91 4.88
N TYR A 86 1.63 -4.68 3.63
CA TYR A 86 1.39 -5.73 2.66
C TYR A 86 2.70 -6.20 2.01
N ILE A 87 3.55 -5.28 1.57
CA ILE A 87 4.83 -5.57 0.91
C ILE A 87 5.97 -4.98 1.72
N VAL A 88 7.02 -5.79 1.90
CA VAL A 88 8.34 -5.34 2.35
C VAL A 88 9.37 -5.96 1.41
N HIS A 89 9.93 -5.16 0.51
CA HIS A 89 11.00 -5.59 -0.38
C HIS A 89 12.36 -5.21 0.18
N ASP A 90 13.34 -6.08 -0.08
CA ASP A 90 14.73 -5.77 0.24
C ASP A 90 15.25 -4.67 -0.69
N GLY A 91 15.88 -3.66 -0.10
CA GLY A 91 16.42 -2.52 -0.82
C GLY A 91 17.14 -1.57 0.12
N VAL A 92 17.78 -0.56 -0.43
CA VAL A 92 18.58 0.40 0.34
C VAL A 92 17.68 1.19 1.32
N SER A 93 16.53 1.64 0.86
CA SER A 93 15.56 2.39 1.67
C SER A 93 15.05 1.56 2.84
N THR A 94 14.66 0.31 2.58
CA THR A 94 14.17 -0.61 3.61
C THR A 94 15.26 -0.93 4.62
N ARG A 95 16.50 -1.21 4.18
CA ARG A 95 17.64 -1.48 5.06
C ARG A 95 17.96 -0.29 5.96
N MET A 96 17.88 0.95 5.46
CA MET A 96 18.06 2.16 6.27
C MET A 96 16.96 2.32 7.32
N LEU A 97 15.70 2.01 7.01
CA LEU A 97 14.61 2.04 7.99
C LEU A 97 14.76 0.93 9.03
N VAL A 98 15.17 -0.29 8.63
CA VAL A 98 15.44 -1.40 9.56
C VAL A 98 16.57 -1.05 10.52
N GLU A 99 17.64 -0.39 10.06
CA GLU A 99 18.71 0.11 10.92
C GLU A 99 18.17 1.08 12.00
N GLU A 100 17.30 2.02 11.60
CA GLU A 100 16.68 2.95 12.55
C GLU A 100 15.70 2.24 13.51
N LEU A 101 14.94 1.23 13.05
CA LEU A 101 14.06 0.41 13.90
C LEU A 101 14.86 -0.34 14.98
N LEU A 102 16.02 -0.91 14.62
CA LEU A 102 16.91 -1.56 15.57
C LEU A 102 17.44 -0.55 16.59
N LYS A 103 17.86 0.64 16.18
CA LYS A 103 18.27 1.72 17.09
C LYS A 103 17.13 2.17 18.01
N ALA A 104 15.90 2.23 17.53
CA ALA A 104 14.73 2.53 18.35
C ALA A 104 14.48 1.43 19.39
N ALA A 105 14.54 0.16 18.98
CA ALA A 105 14.42 -0.98 19.88
C ALA A 105 15.54 -0.99 20.95
N ASP A 106 16.79 -0.66 20.59
CA ASP A 106 17.92 -0.50 21.53
C ASP A 106 17.67 0.60 22.58
N ARG A 107 16.89 1.64 22.23
CA ARG A 107 16.44 2.68 23.17
C ARG A 107 15.31 2.22 24.09
N GLY A 108 14.79 1.01 23.91
CA GLY A 108 13.68 0.43 24.68
C GLY A 108 12.29 0.67 24.06
N VAL A 109 12.21 1.19 22.84
CA VAL A 109 10.94 1.35 22.12
C VAL A 109 10.39 -0.02 21.74
N ARG A 110 9.14 -0.29 22.12
CA ARG A 110 8.44 -1.52 21.68
C ARG A 110 8.11 -1.43 20.20
N VAL A 111 8.55 -2.41 19.42
CA VAL A 111 8.28 -2.49 17.97
C VAL A 111 7.42 -3.70 17.67
N ARG A 112 6.23 -3.48 17.10
CA ARG A 112 5.36 -4.55 16.58
C ARG A 112 5.28 -4.42 15.06
N ILE A 113 5.58 -5.49 14.34
CA ILE A 113 5.53 -5.53 12.88
C ILE A 113 4.56 -6.61 12.45
N LEU A 114 3.50 -6.23 11.75
CA LEU A 114 2.50 -7.12 11.18
C LEU A 114 2.63 -7.12 9.66
N LEU A 115 2.95 -8.26 9.08
CA LEU A 115 3.19 -8.41 7.64
C LEU A 115 2.20 -9.39 7.02
N ASP A 116 1.81 -9.13 5.78
CA ASP A 116 1.17 -10.17 4.96
C ASP A 116 2.20 -11.21 4.52
N ASP A 117 1.79 -12.47 4.42
CA ASP A 117 2.70 -13.60 4.19
C ASP A 117 3.21 -13.75 2.74
N THR A 118 2.57 -13.10 1.75
CA THR A 118 2.85 -13.43 0.34
C THR A 118 4.02 -12.68 -0.27
N THR A 119 4.49 -11.62 0.33
CA THR A 119 5.33 -10.62 -0.33
C THR A 119 6.65 -10.30 0.36
N SER A 120 7.08 -11.15 1.28
CA SER A 120 8.38 -11.04 1.96
C SER A 120 9.47 -11.95 1.36
N ASP A 121 9.35 -12.31 0.09
CA ASP A 121 10.32 -13.19 -0.59
C ASP A 121 11.74 -12.61 -0.52
N GLY A 122 12.66 -13.37 0.06
CA GLY A 122 14.08 -13.00 0.23
C GLY A 122 14.43 -12.30 1.55
N LEU A 123 13.47 -11.71 2.25
CA LEU A 123 13.67 -11.05 3.56
C LEU A 123 13.35 -11.95 4.76
N ASP A 124 12.78 -13.14 4.56
CA ASP A 124 12.33 -14.03 5.65
C ASP A 124 13.41 -14.22 6.72
N THR A 125 14.67 -14.40 6.33
CA THR A 125 15.77 -14.58 7.28
C THR A 125 16.12 -13.30 8.04
N ILE A 126 16.15 -12.14 7.37
CA ILE A 126 16.46 -10.85 8.01
C ILE A 126 15.32 -10.47 8.96
N ILE A 127 14.09 -10.52 8.48
CA ILE A 127 12.89 -10.19 9.27
C ILE A 127 12.80 -11.13 10.48
N ALA A 128 13.02 -12.44 10.28
CA ALA A 128 13.00 -13.42 11.36
C ALA A 128 14.05 -13.11 12.43
N THR A 129 15.27 -12.71 12.05
CA THR A 129 16.33 -12.39 13.01
C THR A 129 16.07 -11.13 13.82
N LEU A 130 15.27 -10.17 13.30
CA LEU A 130 14.85 -9.01 14.08
C LEU A 130 14.01 -9.43 15.31
N ALA A 131 13.23 -10.53 15.21
CA ALA A 131 12.44 -11.05 16.33
C ALA A 131 13.30 -11.60 17.48
N ALA A 132 14.61 -11.78 17.30
CA ALA A 132 15.53 -12.07 18.41
C ALA A 132 15.76 -10.87 19.34
N HIS A 133 15.41 -9.65 18.92
CA HIS A 133 15.49 -8.46 19.77
C HIS A 133 14.33 -8.45 20.77
N PRO A 134 14.57 -8.26 22.09
CA PRO A 134 13.52 -8.37 23.11
C PRO A 134 12.40 -7.33 22.96
N GLN A 135 12.65 -6.21 22.28
CA GLN A 135 11.66 -5.15 22.02
C GLN A 135 10.96 -5.29 20.68
N ILE A 136 11.32 -6.28 19.84
CA ILE A 136 10.74 -6.44 18.50
C ILE A 136 9.87 -7.71 18.46
N GLN A 137 8.62 -7.54 18.09
CA GLN A 137 7.67 -8.62 17.86
C GLN A 137 7.20 -8.59 16.42
N ILE A 138 7.18 -9.75 15.75
CA ILE A 138 6.77 -9.85 14.36
C ILE A 138 5.69 -10.92 14.23
N ARG A 139 4.59 -10.57 13.55
CA ARG A 139 3.51 -11.50 13.21
C ARG A 139 3.25 -11.48 11.72
N LEU A 140 2.84 -12.65 11.20
CA LEU A 140 2.38 -12.81 9.83
C LEU A 140 0.86 -12.93 9.83
N PHE A 141 0.20 -12.13 8.99
CA PHE A 141 -1.24 -12.18 8.83
C PHE A 141 -1.64 -13.16 7.72
N ASN A 142 -2.64 -13.98 7.99
CA ASN A 142 -3.21 -14.99 7.09
C ASN A 142 -2.13 -15.86 6.41
N PRO A 143 -1.21 -16.46 7.19
CA PRO A 143 -0.07 -17.18 6.65
C PRO A 143 -0.49 -18.45 5.91
N LEU A 144 0.18 -18.71 4.79
CA LEU A 144 0.04 -19.95 4.03
C LEU A 144 0.84 -21.07 4.73
N HIS A 145 0.15 -22.04 5.30
CA HIS A 145 0.79 -23.12 6.07
C HIS A 145 1.52 -24.15 5.21
N LEU A 146 1.21 -24.26 3.91
CA LEU A 146 1.78 -25.26 3.01
C LEU A 146 2.88 -24.68 2.13
N GLY A 147 4.04 -25.32 2.11
CA GLY A 147 5.03 -25.10 1.07
C GLY A 147 6.10 -24.04 1.35
N ARG A 148 6.29 -23.59 2.60
CA ARG A 148 7.31 -22.55 2.92
C ARG A 148 8.77 -23.01 2.83
N SER A 149 9.03 -24.31 2.87
CA SER A 149 10.39 -24.86 3.00
C SER A 149 11.26 -24.71 1.75
N THR A 150 10.68 -24.65 0.55
CA THR A 150 11.43 -24.46 -0.70
C THR A 150 10.60 -23.67 -1.72
N GLY A 151 11.26 -23.05 -2.72
CA GLY A 151 10.57 -22.33 -3.80
C GLY A 151 9.59 -23.21 -4.60
N VAL A 152 9.91 -24.50 -4.77
CA VAL A 152 9.06 -25.48 -5.49
C VAL A 152 7.82 -25.84 -4.68
N THR A 153 7.98 -26.10 -3.36
CA THR A 153 6.84 -26.40 -2.48
C THR A 153 5.97 -25.18 -2.26
N ARG A 154 6.55 -23.98 -2.27
CA ARG A 154 5.84 -22.69 -2.23
C ARG A 154 4.97 -22.49 -3.48
N ALA A 155 5.51 -22.79 -4.67
CA ALA A 155 4.74 -22.75 -5.93
C ALA A 155 3.60 -23.79 -5.95
N ALA A 156 3.84 -24.99 -5.47
CA ALA A 156 2.80 -26.02 -5.35
C ALA A 156 1.72 -25.64 -4.33
N GLY A 157 2.11 -25.13 -3.14
CA GLY A 157 1.18 -24.66 -2.11
C GLY A 157 0.29 -23.51 -2.63
N ARG A 158 0.85 -22.64 -3.47
CA ARG A 158 0.11 -21.57 -4.16
C ARG A 158 -0.96 -22.14 -5.12
N LEU A 159 -0.64 -23.18 -5.88
CA LEU A 159 -1.59 -23.82 -6.82
C LEU A 159 -2.77 -24.51 -6.10
N PHE A 160 -2.53 -25.08 -4.91
CA PHE A 160 -3.58 -25.78 -4.15
C PHE A 160 -4.47 -24.87 -3.30
N ASN A 161 -4.05 -23.63 -3.03
CA ASN A 161 -4.75 -22.66 -2.16
C ASN A 161 -5.09 -21.36 -2.88
N LEU A 162 -5.45 -21.41 -4.16
CA LEU A 162 -5.75 -20.23 -4.98
C LEU A 162 -6.76 -19.28 -4.30
N SER A 163 -7.80 -19.81 -3.65
CA SER A 163 -8.81 -18.99 -2.97
C SER A 163 -8.26 -18.19 -1.76
N LEU A 164 -7.23 -18.69 -1.08
CA LEU A 164 -6.59 -17.99 0.03
C LEU A 164 -5.53 -16.99 -0.42
N GLN A 165 -4.97 -17.19 -1.61
CA GLN A 165 -3.94 -16.28 -2.15
C GLN A 165 -4.48 -14.91 -2.53
N HIS A 166 -5.77 -14.84 -2.89
CA HIS A 166 -6.43 -13.60 -3.29
C HIS A 166 -6.91 -12.76 -2.12
N ARG A 167 -6.81 -13.26 -0.88
CA ARG A 167 -7.37 -12.66 0.33
C ARG A 167 -6.25 -12.22 1.24
N ARG A 168 -5.80 -10.97 1.06
CA ARG A 168 -4.59 -10.45 1.68
C ARG A 168 -4.87 -9.26 2.56
N MET A 169 -3.98 -9.03 3.49
CA MET A 169 -3.94 -7.79 4.26
C MET A 169 -3.24 -6.71 3.42
N HIS A 170 -4.02 -5.89 2.72
CA HIS A 170 -3.48 -4.82 1.89
C HIS A 170 -3.31 -3.49 2.64
N ASN A 171 -3.49 -3.50 3.95
CA ASN A 171 -3.30 -2.34 4.83
C ASN A 171 -1.85 -1.84 4.81
N LYS A 172 -1.70 -0.50 4.87
CA LYS A 172 -0.42 0.17 5.04
C LYS A 172 -0.58 1.21 6.13
N LEU A 173 -0.01 0.91 7.29
CA LEU A 173 -0.10 1.76 8.47
C LEU A 173 1.25 1.78 9.18
N PHE A 174 1.70 2.98 9.51
CA PHE A 174 2.87 3.24 10.32
C PHE A 174 2.45 4.12 11.50
N LEU A 175 2.62 3.65 12.72
CA LEU A 175 2.15 4.33 13.92
C LEU A 175 3.31 4.51 14.91
N ALA A 176 3.51 5.73 15.40
CA ALA A 176 4.51 6.06 16.42
C ALA A 176 3.83 6.59 17.68
N ASP A 177 4.17 6.00 18.83
CA ASP A 177 3.69 6.37 20.17
C ASP A 177 2.15 6.49 20.25
N ASN A 178 1.41 5.78 19.40
CA ASN A 178 -0.04 5.88 19.26
C ASN A 178 -0.58 7.32 19.12
N SER A 179 0.24 8.24 18.65
CA SER A 179 -0.06 9.67 18.58
C SER A 179 0.13 10.27 17.19
N VAL A 180 0.99 9.64 16.36
CA VAL A 180 1.23 10.03 14.97
C VAL A 180 1.16 8.79 14.09
N ALA A 181 0.40 8.87 13.01
CA ALA A 181 0.24 7.79 12.04
C ALA A 181 0.57 8.25 10.62
N ILE A 182 1.05 7.32 9.79
CA ILE A 182 1.10 7.46 8.34
C ILE A 182 0.21 6.37 7.75
N VAL A 183 -0.72 6.76 6.90
CA VAL A 183 -1.61 5.86 6.14
C VAL A 183 -1.63 6.30 4.68
N GLY A 184 -1.70 5.34 3.77
CA GLY A 184 -1.72 5.63 2.32
C GLY A 184 -1.48 4.42 1.45
N GLY A 185 -0.92 4.63 0.27
CA GLY A 185 -0.68 3.55 -0.69
C GLY A 185 0.71 2.91 -0.59
N ARG A 186 1.73 3.61 -0.02
CA ARG A 186 3.12 3.13 -0.04
C ARG A 186 3.36 1.92 0.85
N ASN A 187 4.00 0.91 0.28
CA ASN A 187 4.65 -0.16 1.03
C ASN A 187 6.10 0.23 1.41
N LEU A 188 6.91 -0.75 1.83
CA LEU A 188 8.34 -0.59 2.09
C LEU A 188 9.15 -1.30 1.00
N GLY A 189 9.87 -0.52 0.20
CA GLY A 189 10.69 -0.96 -0.93
C GLY A 189 11.25 0.24 -1.66
N ASP A 190 12.35 0.04 -2.39
CA ASP A 190 13.05 1.12 -3.10
C ASP A 190 12.16 1.79 -4.16
N GLU A 191 11.26 1.03 -4.78
CA GLU A 191 10.28 1.51 -5.76
C GLU A 191 9.25 2.51 -5.19
N TYR A 192 9.06 2.55 -3.88
CA TYR A 192 8.16 3.52 -3.21
C TYR A 192 8.87 4.79 -2.74
N PHE A 193 10.21 4.82 -2.81
CA PHE A 193 11.03 5.92 -2.30
C PHE A 193 12.00 6.49 -3.34
N ASP A 194 11.69 6.32 -4.64
CA ASP A 194 12.49 6.78 -5.77
C ASP A 194 13.93 6.24 -5.76
N ALA A 195 14.10 5.02 -5.32
CA ALA A 195 15.40 4.37 -5.18
C ALA A 195 15.58 3.16 -6.11
N GLU A 196 14.55 2.77 -6.86
CA GLU A 196 14.59 1.66 -7.81
C GLU A 196 14.99 2.17 -9.21
N PRO A 197 15.98 1.55 -9.87
CA PRO A 197 16.44 2.02 -11.18
C PRO A 197 15.45 1.78 -12.34
N ASN A 198 14.52 0.82 -12.22
CA ASN A 198 13.67 0.41 -13.33
C ASN A 198 12.29 1.03 -13.30
N LEU A 199 11.60 0.98 -12.15
CA LEU A 199 10.23 1.44 -12.00
C LEU A 199 10.01 2.00 -10.60
N ASN A 200 9.54 3.24 -10.52
CA ASN A 200 9.13 3.84 -9.24
C ASN A 200 7.63 4.15 -9.22
N PHE A 201 7.04 4.08 -8.03
CA PHE A 201 5.62 4.35 -7.83
C PHE A 201 5.37 5.79 -7.40
N THR A 202 4.41 6.42 -8.08
CA THR A 202 3.81 7.66 -7.61
C THR A 202 2.68 7.37 -6.63
N ASP A 203 2.83 7.82 -5.40
CA ASP A 203 1.86 7.50 -4.35
C ASP A 203 1.61 8.67 -3.40
N ILE A 204 0.47 8.64 -2.72
CA ILE A 204 0.08 9.60 -1.71
C ILE A 204 -0.04 8.88 -0.37
N ASP A 205 0.68 9.41 0.64
CA ASP A 205 0.42 9.07 2.03
C ASP A 205 -0.07 10.32 2.77
N MET A 206 -0.63 10.10 3.94
CA MET A 206 -1.07 11.14 4.85
C MET A 206 -0.45 10.93 6.23
N LEU A 207 0.31 11.94 6.68
CA LEU A 207 0.71 12.07 8.08
C LEU A 207 -0.50 12.58 8.87
N SER A 208 -0.85 11.90 9.94
CA SER A 208 -2.02 12.16 10.76
C SER A 208 -1.62 12.22 12.23
N VAL A 209 -2.12 13.21 12.97
CA VAL A 209 -1.80 13.37 14.40
C VAL A 209 -3.08 13.53 15.23
N GLY A 210 -3.02 13.10 16.50
CA GLY A 210 -4.13 13.24 17.44
C GLY A 210 -5.12 12.08 17.40
N PRO A 211 -6.43 12.31 17.65
CA PRO A 211 -7.41 11.24 17.85
C PRO A 211 -7.50 10.19 16.76
N VAL A 212 -7.24 10.54 15.50
CA VAL A 212 -7.24 9.58 14.39
C VAL A 212 -6.11 8.54 14.51
N ALA A 213 -4.97 8.93 15.08
CA ALA A 213 -3.87 7.99 15.30
C ALA A 213 -4.27 6.91 16.33
N GLU A 214 -5.04 7.27 17.35
CA GLU A 214 -5.58 6.32 18.33
C GLU A 214 -6.62 5.38 17.70
N GLN A 215 -7.48 5.88 16.80
CA GLN A 215 -8.41 5.04 16.03
C GLN A 215 -7.67 4.02 15.15
N LEU A 216 -6.60 4.46 14.48
CA LEU A 216 -5.75 3.60 13.67
C LEU A 216 -4.97 2.60 14.52
N GLY A 217 -4.56 3.00 15.74
CA GLY A 217 -3.97 2.10 16.73
C GLY A 217 -4.94 1.00 17.17
N HIS A 218 -6.22 1.34 17.36
CA HIS A 218 -7.26 0.35 17.63
C HIS A 218 -7.46 -0.62 16.45
N SER A 219 -7.46 -0.10 15.22
CA SER A 219 -7.47 -0.95 14.01
C SER A 219 -6.27 -1.92 14.02
N PHE A 220 -5.05 -1.41 14.26
CA PHE A 220 -3.87 -2.26 14.34
C PHE A 220 -4.02 -3.39 15.37
N ASP A 221 -4.53 -3.08 16.57
CA ASP A 221 -4.74 -4.08 17.63
C ASP A 221 -5.75 -5.16 17.24
N GLN A 222 -6.81 -4.82 16.50
CA GLN A 222 -7.75 -5.81 15.98
C GLN A 222 -7.06 -6.82 15.06
N TYR A 223 -6.18 -6.34 14.18
CA TYR A 223 -5.39 -7.22 13.30
C TYR A 223 -4.33 -8.00 14.06
N TRP A 224 -3.59 -7.32 14.95
CA TRP A 224 -2.54 -7.94 15.74
C TRP A 224 -3.06 -9.10 16.61
N ASN A 225 -4.21 -8.91 17.24
CA ASN A 225 -4.83 -9.89 18.14
C ASN A 225 -5.74 -10.89 17.41
N SER A 226 -5.92 -10.75 16.11
CA SER A 226 -6.72 -11.69 15.31
C SER A 226 -6.13 -13.10 15.34
N ALA A 227 -7.00 -14.11 15.30
CA ALA A 227 -6.60 -15.51 15.12
C ALA A 227 -5.80 -15.76 13.82
N LEU A 228 -5.91 -14.83 12.84
CA LEU A 228 -5.20 -14.86 11.58
C LEU A 228 -3.74 -14.38 11.70
N SER A 229 -3.39 -13.68 12.76
CA SER A 229 -2.03 -13.18 13.01
C SER A 229 -1.23 -14.17 13.82
N LYS A 230 -0.14 -14.69 13.24
CA LYS A 230 0.70 -15.73 13.84
C LYS A 230 2.10 -15.19 14.11
N PRO A 231 2.70 -15.46 15.29
CA PRO A 231 4.11 -15.15 15.52
C PRO A 231 5.00 -15.73 14.42
N ILE A 232 5.99 -14.96 13.97
CA ILE A 232 6.92 -15.45 12.93
C ILE A 232 7.68 -16.70 13.38
N ASP A 233 7.91 -16.85 14.67
CA ASP A 233 8.59 -18.01 15.28
C ASP A 233 7.91 -19.35 14.95
N GLU A 234 6.58 -19.35 14.73
CA GLU A 234 5.84 -20.57 14.35
C GLU A 234 6.29 -21.11 12.97
N PHE A 235 6.94 -20.31 12.15
CA PHE A 235 7.33 -20.65 10.79
C PHE A 235 8.83 -20.90 10.62
N LEU A 236 9.60 -20.82 11.70
CA LEU A 236 11.04 -21.02 11.71
C LEU A 236 11.39 -22.42 12.19
N SER A 237 12.42 -23.02 11.61
CA SER A 237 12.97 -24.29 12.08
C SER A 237 13.66 -24.18 13.43
N SER A 238 14.16 -23.00 13.78
CA SER A 238 14.77 -22.67 15.07
C SER A 238 14.55 -21.19 15.37
N LYS A 239 14.39 -20.85 16.65
CA LYS A 239 14.30 -19.44 17.06
C LYS A 239 15.65 -18.75 16.82
N PRO A 240 15.66 -17.56 16.19
CA PRO A 240 16.87 -16.79 16.03
C PRO A 240 17.47 -16.40 17.39
N SER A 241 18.78 -16.46 17.47
CA SER A 241 19.53 -16.07 18.67
C SER A 241 19.99 -14.60 18.60
N ILE A 242 20.42 -14.06 19.73
CA ILE A 242 21.08 -12.74 19.78
C ILE A 242 22.32 -12.71 18.88
N LYS A 243 23.02 -13.82 18.72
CA LYS A 243 24.16 -13.92 17.80
C LYS A 243 23.72 -13.79 16.33
N ASP A 244 22.58 -14.36 15.96
CA ASP A 244 22.04 -14.22 14.60
C ASP A 244 21.62 -12.78 14.34
N LEU A 245 21.03 -12.11 15.33
CA LEU A 245 20.73 -10.68 15.24
C LEU A 245 21.99 -9.85 15.04
N GLN A 246 23.06 -10.14 15.76
CA GLN A 246 24.33 -9.43 15.64
C GLN A 246 24.95 -9.63 14.25
N ASN A 247 24.92 -10.85 13.74
CA ASN A 247 25.36 -11.14 12.37
C ASN A 247 24.51 -10.39 11.34
N THR A 248 23.20 -10.26 11.57
CA THR A 248 22.31 -9.51 10.69
C THR A 248 22.61 -8.01 10.74
N ARG A 249 22.93 -7.44 11.89
CA ARG A 249 23.38 -6.04 12.00
C ARG A 249 24.65 -5.80 11.18
N THR A 250 25.66 -6.66 11.34
CA THR A 250 26.91 -6.56 10.58
C THR A 250 26.66 -6.61 9.07
N ARG A 251 25.84 -7.57 8.62
CA ARG A 251 25.50 -7.67 7.18
C ARG A 251 24.73 -6.44 6.67
N LEU A 252 23.87 -5.88 7.50
CA LEU A 252 23.13 -4.66 7.18
C LEU A 252 24.08 -3.47 7.00
N GLU A 253 25.02 -3.29 7.92
CA GLU A 253 26.06 -2.26 7.85
C GLU A 253 26.97 -2.44 6.63
N GLU A 254 27.46 -3.66 6.39
CA GLU A 254 28.28 -4.00 5.21
C GLU A 254 27.53 -3.71 3.91
N SER A 255 26.26 -4.07 3.83
CA SER A 255 25.43 -3.82 2.64
C SER A 255 25.17 -2.34 2.39
N LEU A 256 24.95 -1.55 3.44
CA LEU A 256 24.80 -0.09 3.31
C LEU A 256 26.13 0.57 2.93
N ASP A 257 27.26 0.08 3.45
CA ASP A 257 28.59 0.53 3.07
C ASP A 257 28.94 0.18 1.62
N GLU A 258 28.53 -0.99 1.15
CA GLU A 258 28.67 -1.38 -0.24
C GLU A 258 27.85 -0.48 -1.16
N THR A 259 26.59 -0.20 -0.81
CA THR A 259 25.76 0.76 -1.54
C THR A 259 26.39 2.14 -1.58
N ARG A 260 26.96 2.60 -0.46
CA ARG A 260 27.68 3.88 -0.40
C ARG A 260 28.85 3.93 -1.39
N LYS A 261 29.56 2.81 -1.59
CA LYS A 261 30.69 2.71 -2.54
C LYS A 261 30.24 2.62 -3.98
N GLN A 262 29.19 1.81 -4.25
CA GLN A 262 28.75 1.51 -5.62
C GLN A 262 27.80 2.58 -6.19
N ASN A 263 26.93 3.13 -5.36
CA ASN A 263 25.96 4.17 -5.72
C ASN A 263 25.91 5.27 -4.67
N HIS A 264 26.99 6.05 -4.60
CA HIS A 264 27.16 7.12 -3.62
C HIS A 264 26.04 8.16 -3.67
N ALA A 265 25.55 8.49 -4.87
CA ALA A 265 24.50 9.49 -5.05
C ALA A 265 23.16 9.05 -4.41
N LEU A 266 22.70 7.83 -4.67
CA LEU A 266 21.52 7.25 -4.05
C LEU A 266 21.65 7.18 -2.54
N TYR A 267 22.78 6.66 -2.05
CA TYR A 267 23.05 6.55 -0.62
C TYR A 267 22.99 7.92 0.06
N GLN A 268 23.64 8.95 -0.49
CA GLN A 268 23.63 10.30 0.07
C GLN A 268 22.25 10.95 0.01
N GLN A 269 21.50 10.73 -1.07
CA GLN A 269 20.12 11.19 -1.18
C GLN A 269 19.25 10.63 -0.05
N LEU A 270 19.22 9.30 0.12
CA LEU A 270 18.44 8.65 1.16
C LEU A 270 18.93 9.02 2.57
N MET A 271 20.24 9.16 2.79
CA MET A 271 20.80 9.62 4.05
C MET A 271 20.37 11.06 4.38
N THR A 272 20.34 11.96 3.40
CA THR A 272 19.83 13.32 3.56
C THR A 272 18.37 13.30 3.98
N PHE A 273 17.54 12.47 3.35
CA PHE A 273 16.14 12.30 3.71
C PHE A 273 15.99 11.67 5.10
N LYS A 274 16.75 10.61 5.39
CA LYS A 274 16.75 9.92 6.67
C LYS A 274 17.04 10.86 7.84
N THR A 275 17.93 11.81 7.67
CA THR A 275 18.42 12.69 8.76
C THR A 275 17.75 14.06 8.83
N ALA A 276 16.92 14.42 7.84
CA ALA A 276 16.26 15.75 7.81
C ALA A 276 15.28 15.94 8.99
N PRO A 277 15.43 17.01 9.79
CA PRO A 277 14.49 17.32 10.87
C PRO A 277 13.29 18.10 10.30
N ARG A 278 12.21 17.44 9.98
CA ARG A 278 11.01 18.04 9.36
C ARG A 278 9.79 18.07 10.27
N MET A 279 9.71 17.23 11.28
CA MET A 279 8.52 17.08 12.12
C MET A 279 8.08 18.39 12.78
N ASP A 280 9.00 19.18 13.29
CA ASP A 280 8.68 20.46 13.92
C ASP A 280 8.13 21.50 12.93
N ILE A 281 8.53 21.42 11.65
CA ILE A 281 7.99 22.26 10.58
C ILE A 281 6.60 21.76 10.23
N TRP A 282 6.46 20.46 9.94
CA TRP A 282 5.21 19.86 9.52
C TRP A 282 4.10 19.98 10.55
N ARG A 283 4.44 19.89 11.84
CA ARG A 283 3.47 20.11 12.92
C ARG A 283 2.84 21.51 12.91
N LYS A 284 3.53 22.53 12.39
CA LYS A 284 2.99 23.90 12.25
C LYS A 284 2.09 24.06 11.03
N GLU A 285 2.22 23.18 10.05
CA GLU A 285 1.50 23.20 8.78
C GLU A 285 0.33 22.19 8.73
N LEU A 286 -0.08 21.63 9.90
CA LEU A 286 -1.17 20.66 9.95
C LEU A 286 -2.53 21.31 9.67
N ILE A 287 -3.30 20.68 8.81
CA ILE A 287 -4.71 20.99 8.58
C ILE A 287 -5.53 20.26 9.64
N TRP A 288 -6.20 21.00 10.51
CA TRP A 288 -7.03 20.44 11.59
C TRP A 288 -8.47 20.27 11.15
N ALA A 289 -8.95 19.03 11.11
CA ALA A 289 -10.26 18.71 10.55
C ALA A 289 -10.96 17.56 11.29
N TRP A 290 -12.28 17.48 11.12
CA TRP A 290 -13.06 16.31 11.45
C TRP A 290 -12.68 15.15 10.53
N ASN A 291 -12.71 13.96 11.07
CA ASN A 291 -12.22 12.79 10.35
C ASN A 291 -12.83 11.49 10.87
N GLN A 292 -12.63 10.44 10.10
CA GLN A 292 -12.96 9.08 10.48
C GLN A 292 -11.88 8.14 9.91
N ALA A 293 -11.26 7.34 10.77
CA ALA A 293 -10.47 6.21 10.31
C ALA A 293 -11.41 5.09 9.87
N LEU A 294 -11.16 4.50 8.72
CA LEU A 294 -11.98 3.46 8.10
C LEU A 294 -11.10 2.25 7.82
N TRP A 295 -11.60 1.06 8.15
CA TRP A 295 -10.87 -0.18 7.85
C TRP A 295 -11.81 -1.36 7.70
N ASP A 296 -11.38 -2.36 6.94
CA ASP A 296 -12.04 -3.65 6.90
C ASP A 296 -11.75 -4.46 8.16
N ALA A 297 -12.70 -5.25 8.61
CA ALA A 297 -12.45 -6.18 9.71
C ALA A 297 -11.46 -7.28 9.29
N PRO A 298 -10.54 -7.73 10.17
CA PRO A 298 -9.59 -8.80 9.86
C PRO A 298 -10.26 -10.09 9.35
N SER A 299 -11.48 -10.38 9.82
CA SER A 299 -12.24 -11.56 9.43
C SER A 299 -12.81 -11.51 8.02
N LYS A 300 -12.78 -10.36 7.32
CA LYS A 300 -13.20 -10.25 5.91
C LYS A 300 -12.55 -11.31 5.03
N VAL A 301 -11.26 -11.61 5.23
CA VAL A 301 -10.54 -12.61 4.45
C VAL A 301 -11.02 -14.06 4.65
N LEU A 302 -11.85 -14.31 5.65
CA LEU A 302 -12.43 -15.64 5.92
C LEU A 302 -13.74 -15.90 5.17
N ALA A 303 -14.33 -14.89 4.54
CA ALA A 303 -15.57 -15.06 3.80
C ALA A 303 -15.40 -16.11 2.70
N LYS A 304 -16.31 -17.07 2.59
CA LYS A 304 -16.27 -18.10 1.54
C LYS A 304 -16.76 -17.54 0.20
N ASP A 305 -17.84 -16.77 0.29
CA ASP A 305 -18.49 -16.08 -0.82
C ASP A 305 -18.35 -14.56 -0.63
N GLU A 306 -19.43 -13.79 -0.75
CA GLU A 306 -19.40 -12.36 -0.45
C GLU A 306 -19.27 -12.13 1.07
N PRO A 307 -18.35 -11.23 1.51
CA PRO A 307 -18.20 -10.92 2.91
C PRO A 307 -19.41 -10.14 3.45
N ASP A 308 -19.67 -10.28 4.76
CA ASP A 308 -20.69 -9.49 5.44
C ASP A 308 -20.40 -7.98 5.24
N PRO A 309 -21.38 -7.20 4.74
CA PRO A 309 -21.22 -5.76 4.55
C PRO A 309 -20.74 -5.01 5.79
N GLN A 310 -21.05 -5.46 6.99
CA GLN A 310 -20.61 -4.84 8.23
C GLN A 310 -19.07 -4.93 8.45
N LEU A 311 -18.42 -5.85 7.77
CA LEU A 311 -16.97 -6.03 7.84
C LEU A 311 -16.20 -5.11 6.87
N LEU A 312 -16.92 -4.36 6.00
CA LEU A 312 -16.32 -3.69 4.86
C LEU A 312 -16.07 -2.21 5.11
N LEU A 313 -14.89 -1.74 4.72
CA LEU A 313 -14.55 -0.33 4.61
C LEU A 313 -15.51 0.40 3.66
N THR A 314 -15.91 -0.23 2.56
CA THR A 314 -16.83 0.34 1.58
C THR A 314 -18.21 0.63 2.15
N THR A 315 -18.69 -0.15 3.11
CA THR A 315 -19.94 0.13 3.82
C THR A 315 -19.83 1.38 4.69
N GLN A 316 -18.68 1.56 5.35
CA GLN A 316 -18.40 2.76 6.12
C GLN A 316 -18.29 4.02 5.23
N LEU A 317 -17.81 3.87 3.99
CA LEU A 317 -17.70 4.95 3.00
C LEU A 317 -19.01 5.19 2.21
N ALA A 318 -19.99 4.30 2.35
CA ALA A 318 -21.18 4.29 1.51
C ALA A 318 -22.05 5.56 1.63
N SER A 319 -22.07 6.23 2.80
CA SER A 319 -22.79 7.51 3.00
C SER A 319 -22.21 8.60 2.09
N GLU A 320 -20.90 8.71 2.02
CA GLU A 320 -20.22 9.70 1.19
C GLU A 320 -20.41 9.40 -0.29
N LEU A 321 -20.26 8.14 -0.70
CA LEU A 321 -20.49 7.72 -2.08
C LEU A 321 -21.93 8.04 -2.53
N ARG A 322 -22.94 7.79 -1.67
CA ARG A 322 -24.34 8.11 -1.99
C ARG A 322 -24.64 9.61 -1.96
N GLY A 323 -23.96 10.34 -1.07
CA GLY A 323 -24.18 11.77 -0.86
C GLY A 323 -23.54 12.70 -1.88
N VAL A 324 -22.61 12.21 -2.68
CA VAL A 324 -21.91 13.05 -3.66
C VAL A 324 -22.88 13.62 -4.68
N SER A 325 -22.81 14.93 -4.91
CA SER A 325 -23.82 15.68 -5.69
C SER A 325 -23.25 16.63 -6.74
N LYS A 326 -21.96 16.99 -6.65
CA LYS A 326 -21.32 17.97 -7.55
C LYS A 326 -20.13 17.40 -8.30
N GLU A 327 -19.18 16.83 -7.57
CA GLU A 327 -17.92 16.38 -8.13
C GLU A 327 -17.41 15.13 -7.40
N LEU A 328 -17.10 14.08 -8.15
CA LEU A 328 -16.37 12.90 -7.68
C LEU A 328 -15.08 12.78 -8.47
N ILE A 329 -13.95 12.90 -7.80
CA ILE A 329 -12.65 12.58 -8.41
C ILE A 329 -12.10 11.35 -7.71
N MET A 330 -11.67 10.38 -8.50
CA MET A 330 -11.07 9.14 -8.01
C MET A 330 -9.67 9.00 -8.59
N ILE A 331 -8.72 8.69 -7.73
CA ILE A 331 -7.38 8.24 -8.08
C ILE A 331 -7.29 6.79 -7.65
N SER A 332 -7.11 5.88 -8.59
CA SER A 332 -7.02 4.44 -8.31
C SER A 332 -6.00 3.79 -9.22
N ALA A 333 -4.92 3.30 -8.63
CA ALA A 333 -3.86 2.59 -9.36
C ALA A 333 -4.41 1.40 -10.16
N TYR A 334 -5.27 0.64 -9.51
CA TYR A 334 -6.05 -0.45 -10.10
C TYR A 334 -7.53 -0.05 -10.08
N PHE A 335 -8.12 0.01 -11.25
CA PHE A 335 -9.52 0.37 -11.41
C PHE A 335 -10.23 -0.71 -12.22
N VAL A 336 -11.10 -1.44 -11.57
CA VAL A 336 -11.99 -2.44 -12.20
C VAL A 336 -13.36 -2.26 -11.58
N PRO A 337 -14.26 -1.47 -12.20
CA PRO A 337 -15.53 -1.10 -11.56
C PRO A 337 -16.49 -2.28 -11.38
N GLY A 338 -16.39 -3.32 -12.21
CA GLY A 338 -17.42 -4.33 -12.29
C GLY A 338 -18.79 -3.74 -12.64
N GLN A 339 -19.82 -4.55 -12.68
CA GLN A 339 -21.19 -4.06 -12.92
C GLN A 339 -21.69 -3.11 -11.82
N PRO A 340 -21.48 -3.37 -10.52
CA PRO A 340 -21.92 -2.46 -9.47
C PRO A 340 -21.28 -1.09 -9.56
N GLY A 341 -19.97 -1.03 -9.79
CA GLY A 341 -19.23 0.22 -9.94
C GLY A 341 -19.62 0.97 -11.21
N LEU A 342 -19.83 0.27 -12.34
CA LEU A 342 -20.34 0.87 -13.57
C LEU A 342 -21.68 1.57 -13.31
N VAL A 343 -22.66 0.84 -12.75
CA VAL A 343 -24.01 1.38 -12.46
C VAL A 343 -23.93 2.58 -11.51
N TYR A 344 -23.06 2.52 -10.50
CA TYR A 344 -22.86 3.62 -9.56
C TYR A 344 -22.30 4.86 -10.28
N LEU A 345 -21.20 4.73 -11.02
CA LEU A 345 -20.50 5.86 -11.64
C LEU A 345 -21.32 6.51 -12.75
N THR A 346 -21.96 5.70 -13.62
CA THR A 346 -22.84 6.20 -14.67
C THR A 346 -24.08 6.89 -14.08
N GLY A 347 -24.70 6.28 -13.05
CA GLY A 347 -25.84 6.89 -12.35
C GLY A 347 -25.51 8.22 -11.66
N ARG A 348 -24.27 8.41 -11.15
CA ARG A 348 -23.84 9.74 -10.64
C ARG A 348 -23.65 10.73 -11.78
N ALA A 349 -23.00 10.32 -12.86
CA ALA A 349 -22.82 11.17 -14.04
C ALA A 349 -24.16 11.59 -14.67
N ASP A 350 -25.09 10.66 -14.83
CA ASP A 350 -26.46 10.94 -15.34
C ASP A 350 -27.25 11.88 -14.42
N ALA A 351 -26.97 11.83 -13.10
CA ALA A 351 -27.53 12.77 -12.12
C ALA A 351 -26.86 14.16 -12.13
N GLY A 352 -25.90 14.40 -13.05
CA GLY A 352 -25.21 15.68 -13.20
C GLY A 352 -23.95 15.85 -12.35
N VAL A 353 -23.48 14.81 -11.66
CA VAL A 353 -22.21 14.84 -10.93
C VAL A 353 -21.04 14.79 -11.93
N SER A 354 -20.06 15.70 -11.78
CA SER A 354 -18.81 15.63 -12.55
C SER A 354 -17.94 14.48 -12.03
N VAL A 355 -17.96 13.33 -12.70
CA VAL A 355 -17.17 12.16 -12.33
C VAL A 355 -15.89 12.11 -13.16
N SER A 356 -14.73 12.05 -12.49
CA SER A 356 -13.41 11.95 -13.14
C SER A 356 -12.59 10.86 -12.48
N LEU A 357 -11.91 10.05 -13.29
CA LEU A 357 -11.03 8.98 -12.85
C LEU A 357 -9.62 9.19 -13.39
N LEU A 358 -8.63 9.06 -12.52
CA LEU A 358 -7.21 8.91 -12.87
C LEU A 358 -6.76 7.49 -12.51
N THR A 359 -6.29 6.74 -13.51
CA THR A 359 -5.75 5.38 -13.35
C THR A 359 -4.51 5.20 -14.22
N ASN A 360 -3.89 4.02 -14.22
CA ASN A 360 -2.78 3.71 -15.10
C ASN A 360 -3.25 3.44 -16.53
N SER A 361 -2.50 3.92 -17.52
CA SER A 361 -2.60 3.42 -18.90
C SER A 361 -2.11 1.97 -18.99
N LEU A 362 -2.42 1.28 -20.09
CA LEU A 362 -1.89 -0.06 -20.35
C LEU A 362 -0.36 -0.09 -20.42
N GLU A 363 0.28 0.98 -20.86
CA GLU A 363 1.75 1.05 -20.91
C GLU A 363 2.39 1.30 -19.54
N ALA A 364 1.70 2.01 -18.64
CA ALA A 364 2.23 2.41 -17.33
C ALA A 364 1.95 1.38 -16.23
N THR A 365 0.82 0.64 -16.30
CA THR A 365 0.46 -0.32 -15.23
C THR A 365 1.55 -1.38 -15.03
N ASP A 366 1.85 -1.70 -13.79
CA ASP A 366 2.69 -2.84 -13.40
C ASP A 366 1.98 -4.19 -13.60
N VAL A 367 0.61 -4.20 -13.59
CA VAL A 367 -0.21 -5.41 -13.77
C VAL A 367 -1.16 -5.28 -14.96
N PRO A 368 -0.73 -5.62 -16.21
CA PRO A 368 -1.57 -5.53 -17.41
C PRO A 368 -2.90 -6.28 -17.35
N ALA A 369 -2.96 -7.36 -16.55
CA ALA A 369 -4.19 -8.11 -16.33
C ALA A 369 -5.31 -7.27 -15.70
N VAL A 370 -4.98 -6.42 -14.73
CA VAL A 370 -5.94 -5.49 -14.09
C VAL A 370 -6.50 -4.51 -15.10
N HIS A 371 -5.64 -3.99 -15.98
CA HIS A 371 -6.09 -3.12 -17.07
C HIS A 371 -7.08 -3.84 -18.02
N GLY A 372 -6.90 -5.15 -18.24
CA GLY A 372 -7.86 -5.98 -18.96
C GLY A 372 -9.24 -6.06 -18.29
N GLY A 373 -9.29 -6.00 -16.96
CA GLY A 373 -10.56 -5.91 -16.21
C GLY A 373 -11.25 -4.55 -16.33
N TYR A 374 -10.50 -3.48 -16.56
CA TYR A 374 -11.00 -2.12 -16.75
C TYR A 374 -11.48 -1.83 -18.17
N ALA A 375 -10.71 -2.25 -19.17
CA ALA A 375 -10.89 -1.88 -20.56
C ALA A 375 -12.32 -2.09 -21.13
N PRO A 376 -13.05 -3.17 -20.78
CA PRO A 376 -14.42 -3.39 -21.26
C PRO A 376 -15.42 -2.32 -20.82
N TYR A 377 -15.19 -1.65 -19.69
CA TYR A 377 -16.11 -0.66 -19.11
C TYR A 377 -15.93 0.74 -19.65
N ARG A 378 -14.80 1.05 -20.31
CA ARG A 378 -14.46 2.41 -20.79
C ARG A 378 -15.55 3.03 -21.65
N LYS A 379 -16.06 2.27 -22.63
CA LYS A 379 -17.05 2.79 -23.58
C LYS A 379 -18.32 3.24 -22.85
N ALA A 380 -18.89 2.39 -22.02
CA ALA A 380 -20.10 2.71 -21.27
C ALA A 380 -19.88 3.89 -20.30
N LEU A 381 -18.75 3.95 -19.60
CA LEU A 381 -18.42 5.09 -18.74
C LEU A 381 -18.35 6.41 -19.53
N LEU A 382 -17.70 6.41 -20.70
CA LEU A 382 -17.59 7.58 -21.57
C LEU A 382 -18.93 8.01 -22.17
N GLU A 383 -19.80 7.08 -22.56
CA GLU A 383 -21.15 7.33 -23.08
C GLU A 383 -22.03 8.08 -22.06
N HIS A 384 -21.82 7.83 -20.77
CA HIS A 384 -22.51 8.52 -19.67
C HIS A 384 -21.76 9.77 -19.15
N GLY A 385 -20.70 10.20 -19.84
CA GLY A 385 -19.98 11.45 -19.50
C GLY A 385 -18.96 11.33 -18.37
N VAL A 386 -18.62 10.14 -17.90
CA VAL A 386 -17.50 9.92 -16.97
C VAL A 386 -16.19 10.27 -17.70
N LYS A 387 -15.34 11.06 -17.07
CA LYS A 387 -14.05 11.49 -17.64
C LYS A 387 -12.96 10.51 -17.22
N LEU A 388 -12.29 9.90 -18.17
CA LEU A 388 -11.25 8.90 -17.95
C LEU A 388 -9.89 9.45 -18.34
N TYR A 389 -8.94 9.41 -17.41
CA TYR A 389 -7.56 9.82 -17.58
C TYR A 389 -6.64 8.64 -17.24
N GLU A 390 -5.80 8.24 -18.18
CA GLU A 390 -4.90 7.12 -18.07
C GLU A 390 -3.47 7.64 -18.02
N LEU A 391 -2.82 7.53 -16.86
CA LEU A 391 -1.46 8.06 -16.65
C LEU A 391 -0.49 7.39 -17.62
N ARG A 392 0.33 8.20 -18.28
CA ARG A 392 1.35 7.74 -19.23
C ARG A 392 2.55 7.16 -18.49
N ARG A 393 3.23 6.23 -19.13
CA ARG A 393 4.56 5.81 -18.71
C ARG A 393 5.54 6.95 -18.96
N GLN A 394 6.09 7.53 -17.91
CA GLN A 394 7.02 8.65 -18.02
C GLN A 394 8.46 8.13 -17.96
N PRO A 395 9.28 8.34 -18.99
CA PRO A 395 10.71 8.14 -18.86
C PRO A 395 11.31 9.23 -17.95
N GLY A 396 12.20 8.85 -17.04
CA GLY A 396 12.69 9.66 -15.92
C GLY A 396 13.45 10.95 -16.22
N ASP A 397 13.54 11.44 -17.48
CA ASP A 397 14.56 12.43 -17.85
C ASP A 397 14.09 13.84 -18.24
N ASN A 398 12.81 14.19 -18.33
CA ASN A 398 12.44 15.40 -19.09
C ASN A 398 11.53 16.44 -18.42
N TYR A 399 11.30 16.47 -17.11
CA TYR A 399 10.44 17.52 -16.57
C TYR A 399 10.97 18.22 -15.32
N GLY A 400 10.85 19.55 -15.35
CA GLY A 400 11.49 20.54 -14.52
C GLY A 400 11.24 20.52 -13.01
N SER A 401 11.96 21.36 -12.33
CA SER A 401 12.06 21.53 -10.88
C SER A 401 10.81 22.13 -10.22
N GLY A 402 9.75 21.33 -10.04
CA GLY A 402 8.56 21.71 -9.27
C GLY A 402 8.17 20.65 -8.25
N PRO A 403 7.28 20.93 -7.28
CA PRO A 403 6.72 19.93 -6.40
C PRO A 403 5.70 19.09 -7.18
N HIS A 404 6.13 17.96 -7.73
CA HIS A 404 5.31 17.15 -8.62
C HIS A 404 5.05 15.79 -7.99
N LEU A 405 3.79 15.48 -7.70
CA LEU A 405 3.33 14.16 -7.26
C LEU A 405 3.64 13.07 -8.29
N PHE A 406 3.60 13.45 -9.59
CA PHE A 406 3.70 12.52 -10.71
C PHE A 406 5.10 12.47 -11.32
N TYR A 407 6.07 13.12 -10.70
CA TYR A 407 7.48 13.09 -11.10
C TYR A 407 8.32 12.56 -9.97
N SER A 408 8.71 11.33 -10.12
CA SER A 408 9.88 10.85 -9.42
C SER A 408 11.10 11.61 -9.97
N LYS A 409 11.88 12.27 -9.09
CA LYS A 409 13.24 12.68 -9.42
C LYS A 409 14.14 11.44 -9.42
N SER A 410 13.62 10.34 -9.99
CA SER A 410 14.35 9.09 -9.98
C SER A 410 15.66 9.23 -10.76
N PHE A 411 16.60 8.45 -10.32
CA PHE A 411 17.83 8.18 -11.04
C PHE A 411 17.54 8.03 -12.54
N ARG A 412 18.35 8.68 -13.36
CA ARG A 412 18.24 8.72 -14.81
C ARG A 412 17.66 7.44 -15.38
N GLY A 413 16.46 7.51 -15.91
CA GLY A 413 15.87 6.48 -16.75
C GLY A 413 14.84 5.53 -16.10
N SER A 414 14.39 5.70 -14.84
CA SER A 414 13.34 4.84 -14.30
C SER A 414 11.96 5.26 -14.78
N ASP A 415 11.12 4.27 -15.09
CA ASP A 415 9.71 4.47 -15.42
C ASP A 415 8.89 4.85 -14.18
N SER A 416 7.74 5.49 -14.38
CA SER A 416 6.79 5.82 -13.31
C SER A 416 5.46 5.12 -13.53
N SER A 417 4.87 4.59 -12.44
CA SER A 417 3.53 4.01 -12.41
C SER A 417 2.72 4.58 -11.25
N LEU A 418 1.44 4.85 -11.48
CA LEU A 418 0.52 5.30 -10.43
C LEU A 418 0.29 4.16 -9.43
N HIS A 419 0.43 4.49 -8.13
CA HIS A 419 0.04 3.59 -7.05
C HIS A 419 -0.86 4.25 -6.00
N SER A 420 -1.18 5.53 -6.15
CA SER A 420 -2.04 6.31 -5.27
C SER A 420 -3.48 5.82 -5.26
N LYS A 421 -4.14 5.92 -4.08
CA LYS A 421 -5.55 5.61 -3.88
C LYS A 421 -6.18 6.73 -3.05
N ALA A 422 -6.98 7.57 -3.72
CA ALA A 422 -7.68 8.67 -3.07
C ALA A 422 -9.01 8.96 -3.75
N MET A 423 -9.95 9.52 -3.00
CA MET A 423 -11.24 9.99 -3.51
C MET A 423 -11.53 11.38 -2.97
N ILE A 424 -12.08 12.25 -3.80
CA ILE A 424 -12.52 13.59 -3.42
C ILE A 424 -14.02 13.69 -3.66
N PHE A 425 -14.76 14.07 -2.62
CA PHE A 425 -16.23 14.20 -2.62
C PHE A 425 -16.61 15.67 -2.53
N ASP A 426 -17.24 16.21 -3.57
CA ASP A 426 -17.82 17.56 -3.65
C ASP A 426 -16.85 18.69 -3.30
N ARG A 427 -15.55 18.48 -3.38
CA ARG A 427 -14.47 19.40 -2.95
C ARG A 427 -14.51 19.72 -1.46
N GLN A 428 -15.19 18.89 -0.67
CA GLN A 428 -15.38 19.07 0.76
C GLN A 428 -14.59 18.05 1.57
N LYS A 429 -14.59 16.80 1.11
CA LYS A 429 -13.99 15.69 1.82
C LYS A 429 -12.99 14.96 0.93
N ALA A 430 -11.95 14.41 1.55
CA ALA A 430 -11.00 13.53 0.91
C ALA A 430 -10.86 12.22 1.68
N PHE A 431 -10.86 11.12 0.95
CA PHE A 431 -10.44 9.80 1.45
C PHE A 431 -9.04 9.50 0.91
N ILE A 432 -8.14 9.05 1.76
CA ILE A 432 -6.79 8.59 1.40
C ILE A 432 -6.52 7.29 2.16
N GLY A 433 -6.00 6.28 1.45
CA GLY A 433 -5.72 4.99 2.07
C GLY A 433 -5.13 3.97 1.12
N SER A 434 -5.35 2.70 1.42
CA SER A 434 -4.87 1.57 0.62
C SER A 434 -5.89 1.05 -0.40
N PHE A 435 -7.14 1.49 -0.34
CA PHE A 435 -8.28 0.97 -1.09
C PHE A 435 -8.24 1.34 -2.58
N ASN A 436 -8.10 0.36 -3.47
CA ASN A 436 -8.34 0.50 -4.90
C ASN A 436 -9.82 0.29 -5.23
N PHE A 437 -10.28 0.90 -6.32
CA PHE A 437 -11.64 0.67 -6.80
C PHE A 437 -11.70 -0.56 -7.72
N ASP A 438 -11.56 -1.73 -7.11
CA ASP A 438 -11.57 -3.02 -7.78
C ASP A 438 -12.26 -4.10 -6.92
N PRO A 439 -12.71 -5.22 -7.52
CA PRO A 439 -13.42 -6.29 -6.80
C PRO A 439 -12.56 -6.94 -5.71
N ARG A 440 -11.25 -7.00 -5.88
CA ARG A 440 -10.33 -7.59 -4.90
C ARG A 440 -10.27 -6.75 -3.63
N SER A 441 -10.14 -5.43 -3.75
CA SER A 441 -10.18 -4.50 -2.61
C SER A 441 -11.57 -4.45 -1.96
N VAL A 442 -12.64 -4.53 -2.75
CA VAL A 442 -14.01 -4.54 -2.21
C VAL A 442 -14.30 -5.83 -1.45
N LEU A 443 -13.97 -7.00 -2.00
CA LEU A 443 -14.48 -8.29 -1.53
C LEU A 443 -13.46 -9.11 -0.73
N TRP A 444 -12.17 -9.02 -1.05
CA TRP A 444 -11.20 -10.03 -0.63
C TRP A 444 -10.06 -9.50 0.22
N ASN A 445 -9.45 -8.41 -0.17
CA ASN A 445 -8.38 -7.79 0.59
C ASN A 445 -8.93 -6.94 1.74
N THR A 446 -8.18 -6.89 2.83
CA THR A 446 -8.47 -5.88 3.84
C THR A 446 -7.73 -4.58 3.53
N GLU A 447 -8.40 -3.47 3.78
CA GLU A 447 -7.93 -2.13 3.47
C GLU A 447 -8.04 -1.21 4.70
N VAL A 448 -7.32 -0.09 4.66
CA VAL A 448 -7.38 0.97 5.68
C VAL A 448 -7.26 2.33 5.01
N GLY A 449 -7.91 3.33 5.57
CA GLY A 449 -7.80 4.70 5.12
C GLY A 449 -8.40 5.70 6.09
N VAL A 450 -8.33 6.96 5.76
CA VAL A 450 -8.91 8.05 6.55
C VAL A 450 -9.75 8.94 5.63
N LEU A 451 -10.97 9.18 6.05
CA LEU A 451 -11.85 10.19 5.48
C LEU A 451 -11.69 11.47 6.29
N VAL A 452 -11.38 12.57 5.63
CA VAL A 452 -11.19 13.89 6.24
C VAL A 452 -12.19 14.88 5.68
N ASP A 453 -12.92 15.54 6.56
CA ASP A 453 -13.87 16.60 6.24
C ASP A 453 -13.15 17.95 6.28
N SER A 454 -12.51 18.31 5.19
CA SER A 454 -11.75 19.55 5.02
C SER A 454 -11.70 19.96 3.55
N PRO A 455 -12.34 21.09 3.20
CA PRO A 455 -12.21 21.67 1.85
C PRO A 455 -10.76 21.99 1.46
N GLU A 456 -9.94 22.39 2.42
CA GLU A 456 -8.52 22.68 2.21
C GLU A 456 -7.75 21.42 1.81
N LEU A 457 -7.87 20.34 2.58
CA LEU A 457 -7.20 19.07 2.25
C LEU A 457 -7.75 18.48 0.96
N ALA A 458 -9.07 18.50 0.78
CA ALA A 458 -9.73 18.07 -0.46
C ALA A 458 -9.25 18.87 -1.67
N GLY A 459 -9.02 20.17 -1.49
CA GLY A 459 -8.42 21.05 -2.49
C GLY A 459 -7.01 20.63 -2.89
N HIS A 460 -6.16 20.33 -1.92
CA HIS A 460 -4.78 19.86 -2.17
C HIS A 460 -4.77 18.52 -2.93
N VAL A 461 -5.57 17.53 -2.48
CA VAL A 461 -5.66 16.23 -3.18
C VAL A 461 -6.23 16.39 -4.59
N ARG A 462 -7.23 17.28 -4.74
CA ARG A 462 -7.82 17.62 -6.05
C ARG A 462 -6.80 18.23 -7.00
N GLU A 463 -5.98 19.14 -6.51
CA GLU A 463 -4.93 19.77 -7.32
C GLU A 463 -3.93 18.72 -7.82
N LEU A 464 -3.50 17.80 -6.94
CA LEU A 464 -2.65 16.67 -7.32
C LEU A 464 -3.32 15.80 -8.41
N ALA A 465 -4.61 15.48 -8.24
CA ALA A 465 -5.35 14.72 -9.25
C ALA A 465 -5.38 15.44 -10.60
N LEU A 466 -5.69 16.74 -10.61
CA LEU A 466 -5.74 17.54 -11.84
C LEU A 466 -4.38 17.68 -12.52
N GLN A 467 -3.29 17.78 -11.74
CA GLN A 467 -1.93 17.75 -12.29
C GLN A 467 -1.68 16.41 -13.01
N GLY A 468 -2.03 15.28 -12.36
CA GLY A 468 -1.91 13.95 -12.99
C GLY A 468 -2.79 13.78 -14.23
N MET A 469 -3.93 14.44 -14.29
CA MET A 469 -4.85 14.45 -15.44
C MET A 469 -4.41 15.39 -16.56
N ALA A 470 -3.33 16.16 -16.38
CA ALA A 470 -2.84 17.08 -17.41
C ALA A 470 -2.51 16.34 -18.72
N PRO A 471 -2.78 16.94 -19.90
CA PRO A 471 -2.57 16.25 -21.17
C PRO A 471 -1.13 15.79 -21.42
N ALA A 472 -0.15 16.46 -20.84
CA ALA A 472 1.24 16.06 -20.94
C ALA A 472 1.57 14.80 -20.12
N LEU A 473 0.76 14.47 -19.09
CA LEU A 473 1.00 13.36 -18.16
C LEU A 473 0.07 12.17 -18.40
N SER A 474 -1.10 12.42 -18.96
CA SER A 474 -2.14 11.40 -19.13
C SER A 474 -2.72 11.40 -20.53
N TYR A 475 -3.16 10.23 -20.93
CA TYR A 475 -4.09 10.09 -22.04
C TYR A 475 -5.50 10.33 -21.53
N GLN A 476 -6.21 11.32 -22.08
CA GLN A 476 -7.65 11.42 -21.89
C GLN A 476 -8.36 10.50 -22.89
N ALA A 477 -9.01 9.46 -22.40
CA ALA A 477 -9.87 8.63 -23.24
C ALA A 477 -11.15 9.40 -23.61
N LYS A 478 -11.52 9.38 -24.90
CA LYS A 478 -12.71 10.06 -25.46
C LYS A 478 -13.40 9.16 -26.47
N LEU A 479 -14.67 9.45 -26.72
CA LEU A 479 -15.40 8.85 -27.84
C LEU A 479 -15.35 9.81 -29.04
N GLN A 480 -14.92 9.28 -30.18
CA GLN A 480 -14.98 9.92 -31.48
C GLN A 480 -15.57 8.93 -32.49
N ASP A 481 -16.71 9.29 -33.09
CA ASP A 481 -17.45 8.42 -34.02
C ASP A 481 -17.73 7.00 -33.45
N GLY A 482 -18.08 6.94 -32.15
CA GLY A 482 -18.39 5.71 -31.42
C GLY A 482 -17.17 4.82 -31.10
N LYS A 483 -15.95 5.29 -31.41
CA LYS A 483 -14.69 4.62 -31.10
C LYS A 483 -13.93 5.36 -30.00
N ILE A 484 -13.20 4.62 -29.18
CA ILE A 484 -12.34 5.22 -28.16
C ILE A 484 -11.06 5.72 -28.83
N VAL A 485 -10.70 6.95 -28.51
CA VAL A 485 -9.42 7.59 -28.88
C VAL A 485 -8.75 8.12 -27.62
N TRP A 486 -7.42 8.24 -27.66
CA TRP A 486 -6.61 8.74 -26.55
C TRP A 486 -5.99 10.07 -26.95
N VAL A 487 -6.32 11.13 -26.21
CA VAL A 487 -5.83 12.49 -26.46
C VAL A 487 -4.76 12.80 -25.43
N THR A 488 -3.60 13.25 -25.91
CA THR A 488 -2.46 13.62 -25.08
C THR A 488 -1.70 14.80 -25.66
N GLU A 489 -0.73 15.33 -24.94
CA GLU A 489 0.13 16.44 -25.40
C GLU A 489 1.59 15.99 -25.38
N ASP A 490 2.29 16.22 -26.48
CA ASP A 490 3.73 16.05 -26.60
C ASP A 490 4.36 17.34 -27.13
N ASN A 491 5.35 17.87 -26.42
CA ASN A 491 6.07 19.10 -26.79
C ASN A 491 5.14 20.30 -27.11
N GLY A 492 4.05 20.44 -26.35
CA GLY A 492 3.08 21.53 -26.52
C GLY A 492 2.08 21.29 -27.67
N GLN A 493 2.07 20.13 -28.31
CA GLN A 493 1.14 19.79 -29.38
C GLN A 493 0.20 18.67 -28.95
N MET A 494 -1.08 18.84 -29.23
CA MET A 494 -2.11 17.84 -28.95
C MET A 494 -2.07 16.73 -30.00
N HIS A 495 -2.05 15.50 -29.55
CA HIS A 495 -2.07 14.30 -30.38
C HIS A 495 -3.27 13.43 -30.04
N THR A 496 -3.86 12.81 -31.06
CA THR A 496 -4.96 11.85 -30.90
C THR A 496 -4.50 10.49 -31.42
N LEU A 497 -4.51 9.50 -30.55
CA LEU A 497 -4.16 8.14 -30.87
C LEU A 497 -5.45 7.32 -31.07
N THR A 498 -5.52 6.57 -32.15
CA THR A 498 -6.68 5.70 -32.47
C THR A 498 -6.46 4.25 -31.99
N GLN A 499 -5.27 3.95 -31.50
CA GLN A 499 -4.91 2.67 -30.93
C GLN A 499 -4.42 2.89 -29.49
N GLU A 500 -4.84 1.98 -28.59
CA GLU A 500 -4.43 2.02 -27.18
C GLU A 500 -2.90 1.97 -27.03
N PRO A 501 -2.33 2.92 -26.26
CA PRO A 501 -0.89 2.92 -25.97
C PRO A 501 -0.46 1.68 -25.18
N GLY A 502 0.64 1.05 -25.61
CA GLY A 502 1.18 -0.14 -24.96
C GLY A 502 1.78 -1.13 -25.95
N SER A 503 2.67 -2.00 -25.46
CA SER A 503 3.28 -3.04 -26.30
C SER A 503 2.27 -4.12 -26.70
N TRP A 504 2.55 -4.85 -27.79
CA TRP A 504 1.76 -5.99 -28.22
C TRP A 504 1.56 -7.02 -27.08
N TRP A 505 2.61 -7.31 -26.32
CA TRP A 505 2.56 -8.27 -25.22
C TRP A 505 1.63 -7.80 -24.08
N ARG A 506 1.63 -6.52 -23.75
CA ARG A 506 0.72 -5.94 -22.74
C ARG A 506 -0.74 -6.03 -23.20
N ARG A 507 -1.01 -5.71 -24.47
CA ARG A 507 -2.35 -5.86 -25.06
C ARG A 507 -2.83 -7.31 -25.05
N PHE A 508 -1.93 -8.25 -25.36
CA PHE A 508 -2.25 -9.68 -25.31
C PHE A 508 -2.60 -10.12 -23.87
N ASN A 509 -1.81 -9.75 -22.87
CA ASN A 509 -2.08 -10.09 -21.48
C ASN A 509 -3.40 -9.49 -20.97
N ALA A 510 -3.69 -8.24 -21.29
CA ALA A 510 -4.94 -7.58 -20.95
C ALA A 510 -6.14 -8.29 -21.62
N TRP A 511 -6.06 -8.60 -22.91
CA TRP A 511 -7.09 -9.34 -23.63
C TRP A 511 -7.29 -10.75 -23.06
N PHE A 512 -6.22 -11.46 -22.75
CA PHE A 512 -6.28 -12.81 -22.18
C PHE A 512 -7.00 -12.81 -20.83
N SER A 513 -6.68 -11.89 -19.94
CA SER A 513 -7.32 -11.79 -18.63
C SER A 513 -8.83 -11.51 -18.73
N THR A 514 -9.23 -10.65 -19.68
CA THR A 514 -10.64 -10.38 -19.98
C THR A 514 -11.35 -11.65 -20.48
N THR A 515 -10.72 -12.38 -21.41
CA THR A 515 -11.30 -13.56 -22.06
C THR A 515 -11.47 -14.72 -21.08
N VAL A 516 -10.54 -14.89 -20.14
CA VAL A 516 -10.58 -15.98 -19.14
C VAL A 516 -11.49 -15.61 -17.94
N GLY A 517 -12.00 -14.38 -17.87
CA GLY A 517 -12.93 -13.96 -16.83
C GLY A 517 -12.29 -13.80 -15.45
N LEU A 518 -11.04 -13.34 -15.39
CA LEU A 518 -10.30 -13.13 -14.14
C LEU A 518 -10.79 -11.90 -13.34
N GLU A 519 -11.79 -11.18 -13.81
CA GLU A 519 -12.27 -9.91 -13.24
C GLU A 519 -12.51 -9.96 -11.72
N ARG A 520 -13.13 -11.04 -11.22
CA ARG A 520 -13.39 -11.20 -9.77
C ARG A 520 -12.14 -11.47 -8.94
N MET A 521 -11.04 -11.81 -9.59
CA MET A 521 -9.77 -12.13 -8.94
C MET A 521 -8.77 -10.96 -9.03
N LEU A 522 -9.09 -9.97 -9.84
CA LEU A 522 -8.39 -8.72 -10.05
C LEU A 522 -8.97 -7.64 -9.15
#